data_273ddd37592b3af01c4bc2ff6c839b7b
#
_entry.id   273ddd37592b3af01c4bc2ff6c839b7b
#
_cell.length_a   1.000
_cell.length_b   1.000
_cell.length_c   1.000
_cell.angle_alpha   90.00
_cell.angle_beta   90.00
_cell.angle_gamma   90.00
#
_symmetry.space_group_name_H-M   'P 1'
#
loop_
_entity.id
_entity.type
_entity.pdbx_description
1 polymer ?
#
loop_
_entity_poly.entity_id
_entity_poly.type
_entity_poly.pdbx_seq_one_letter_code
_entity_poly.pdbx_strand_id
1 'polypeptide(L)'
;MAKSVLIVNPQARGGFAQKKWPVLEPMLRDALGVIDVQFTKRAGDGTPMAKAAVEAGADLVVAMGGDGTASEVASGMLAAFAGSARSEPSCAFGYLPCATGGDLRRILHTPSELADAAAAIAKAKPRPIDAGRIDYIGHDGKPCSGYFINVASCGISGLVDHLVNEGSKALGGKATFFVASLRATFRYKNALVKVRLDDQPAYEERIYTLAVSNGAYFGGGMHIAPEAKIDDGIFDVTTLGDLSLVEALRLGGLIYKGEQGRLSKVSSKKARRVVIEPVNPDEKVLLDVDGETPGRLPATFTLLPGALLYRG
;
A
#
# COMPACT_ATOMS: atom_id res chain seq x y z
N MET A 1 7.30 25.66 -18.49
CA MET A 1 6.70 25.66 -17.16
C MET A 1 6.58 24.20 -16.72
N ALA A 2 6.90 23.92 -15.46
CA ALA A 2 6.74 22.55 -14.91
C ALA A 2 5.27 22.11 -15.05
N LYS A 3 5.05 20.91 -15.58
CA LYS A 3 3.71 20.37 -15.80
C LYS A 3 3.30 19.53 -14.58
N SER A 4 2.40 20.09 -13.78
CA SER A 4 1.88 19.39 -12.58
C SER A 4 0.48 18.85 -12.85
N VAL A 5 0.21 17.62 -12.42
CA VAL A 5 -1.10 16.95 -12.52
C VAL A 5 -1.56 16.57 -11.13
N LEU A 6 -2.81 16.93 -10.78
CA LEU A 6 -3.47 16.56 -9.53
C LEU A 6 -4.59 15.56 -9.82
N ILE A 7 -4.44 14.34 -9.33
CA ILE A 7 -5.46 13.28 -9.44
C ILE A 7 -6.24 13.25 -8.14
N VAL A 8 -7.52 13.57 -8.21
CA VAL A 8 -8.41 13.74 -7.06
C VAL A 8 -9.42 12.59 -7.01
N ASN A 9 -9.51 11.94 -5.87
CA ASN A 9 -10.64 11.05 -5.57
C ASN A 9 -11.77 11.88 -4.93
N PRO A 10 -12.84 12.20 -5.67
CA PRO A 10 -13.92 13.06 -5.17
C PRO A 10 -14.70 12.42 -4.01
N GLN A 11 -14.70 11.08 -3.92
CA GLN A 11 -15.38 10.33 -2.86
C GLN A 11 -14.54 10.16 -1.59
N ALA A 12 -13.29 10.62 -1.60
CA ALA A 12 -12.40 10.54 -0.44
C ALA A 12 -13.05 11.20 0.80
N ARG A 13 -12.89 10.54 1.98
CA ARG A 13 -13.48 10.98 3.25
C ARG A 13 -14.99 11.24 3.17
N GLY A 14 -15.73 10.30 2.53
CA GLY A 14 -17.19 10.41 2.41
C GLY A 14 -17.67 11.56 1.53
N GLY A 15 -16.96 11.85 0.43
CA GLY A 15 -17.28 12.91 -0.51
C GLY A 15 -16.83 14.31 -0.06
N PHE A 16 -15.94 14.38 0.95
CA PHE A 16 -15.39 15.66 1.43
C PHE A 16 -14.66 16.42 0.32
N ALA A 17 -13.82 15.74 -0.46
CA ALA A 17 -13.09 16.37 -1.55
C ALA A 17 -14.02 17.05 -2.56
N GLN A 18 -15.09 16.37 -2.98
CA GLN A 18 -16.08 16.92 -3.90
C GLN A 18 -16.84 18.13 -3.30
N LYS A 19 -17.34 17.97 -2.06
CA LYS A 19 -18.13 19.01 -1.39
C LYS A 19 -17.33 20.29 -1.10
N LYS A 20 -16.04 20.14 -0.82
CA LYS A 20 -15.16 21.25 -0.45
C LYS A 20 -14.31 21.76 -1.62
N TRP A 21 -14.47 21.19 -2.81
CA TRP A 21 -13.66 21.53 -3.97
C TRP A 21 -13.59 23.03 -4.28
N PRO A 22 -14.72 23.79 -4.26
CA PRO A 22 -14.67 25.23 -4.53
C PRO A 22 -13.75 26.04 -3.60
N VAL A 23 -13.48 25.52 -2.38
CA VAL A 23 -12.57 26.16 -1.42
C VAL A 23 -11.17 25.56 -1.55
N LEU A 24 -11.05 24.27 -1.84
CA LEU A 24 -9.77 23.57 -1.93
C LEU A 24 -9.01 23.95 -3.20
N GLU A 25 -9.67 24.08 -4.33
CA GLU A 25 -8.99 24.36 -5.60
C GLU A 25 -8.20 25.67 -5.61
N PRO A 26 -8.74 26.81 -5.18
CA PRO A 26 -7.95 28.04 -5.11
C PRO A 26 -6.74 27.91 -4.20
N MET A 27 -6.91 27.31 -3.03
CA MET A 27 -5.83 27.08 -2.07
C MET A 27 -4.73 26.18 -2.64
N LEU A 28 -5.10 25.11 -3.36
CA LEU A 28 -4.14 24.20 -3.98
C LEU A 28 -3.42 24.87 -5.15
N ARG A 29 -4.11 25.70 -5.96
CA ARG A 29 -3.49 26.48 -7.04
C ARG A 29 -2.54 27.54 -6.53
N ASP A 30 -2.85 28.18 -5.40
CA ASP A 30 -1.98 29.14 -4.74
C ASP A 30 -0.68 28.47 -4.26
N ALA A 31 -0.79 27.29 -3.65
CA ALA A 31 0.36 26.54 -3.13
C ALA A 31 1.21 25.86 -4.23
N LEU A 32 0.58 25.21 -5.22
CA LEU A 32 1.23 24.34 -6.20
C LEU A 32 1.42 25.00 -7.57
N GLY A 33 0.85 26.18 -7.80
CA GLY A 33 0.92 26.90 -9.06
C GLY A 33 -0.03 26.34 -10.13
N VAL A 34 0.42 26.38 -11.40
CA VAL A 34 -0.38 25.87 -12.52
C VAL A 34 -0.45 24.35 -12.46
N ILE A 35 -1.66 23.84 -12.27
CA ILE A 35 -1.93 22.41 -12.05
C ILE A 35 -3.10 21.96 -12.92
N ASP A 36 -2.94 20.84 -13.63
CA ASP A 36 -4.01 20.12 -14.33
C ASP A 36 -4.74 19.22 -13.33
N VAL A 37 -6.04 19.41 -13.17
CA VAL A 37 -6.86 18.69 -12.19
C VAL A 37 -7.70 17.64 -12.87
N GLN A 38 -7.57 16.39 -12.41
CA GLN A 38 -8.27 15.24 -12.94
C GLN A 38 -9.00 14.50 -11.82
N PHE A 39 -10.27 14.17 -12.02
CA PHE A 39 -11.07 13.44 -11.04
C PHE A 39 -11.22 11.97 -11.41
N THR A 40 -10.99 11.08 -10.45
CA THR A 40 -11.32 9.66 -10.60
C THR A 40 -12.84 9.48 -10.58
N LYS A 41 -13.35 8.51 -11.35
CA LYS A 41 -14.78 8.16 -11.39
C LYS A 41 -15.06 6.88 -10.60
N ARG A 42 -14.07 5.99 -10.49
CA ARG A 42 -14.15 4.70 -9.81
C ARG A 42 -12.77 4.29 -9.27
N ALA A 43 -12.76 3.26 -8.44
CA ALA A 43 -11.51 2.62 -8.00
C ALA A 43 -10.74 2.07 -9.22
N GLY A 44 -9.41 2.17 -9.18
CA GLY A 44 -8.50 1.78 -10.24
C GLY A 44 -8.22 2.87 -11.29
N ASP A 45 -9.00 3.95 -11.36
CA ASP A 45 -8.78 5.02 -12.36
C ASP A 45 -7.47 5.78 -12.14
N GLY A 46 -7.00 5.88 -10.89
CA GLY A 46 -5.76 6.57 -10.54
C GLY A 46 -4.54 6.01 -11.29
N THR A 47 -4.48 4.71 -11.48
CA THR A 47 -3.35 4.04 -12.16
C THR A 47 -3.21 4.46 -13.63
N PRO A 48 -4.21 4.31 -14.51
CA PRO A 48 -4.06 4.74 -15.91
C PRO A 48 -3.92 6.25 -16.04
N MET A 49 -4.55 7.05 -15.16
CA MET A 49 -4.42 8.51 -15.18
C MET A 49 -2.99 8.95 -14.85
N ALA A 50 -2.39 8.40 -13.80
CA ALA A 50 -1.01 8.70 -13.43
C ALA A 50 0.00 8.26 -14.48
N LYS A 51 -0.20 7.05 -15.06
CA LYS A 51 0.62 6.56 -16.16
C LYS A 51 0.58 7.53 -17.34
N ALA A 52 -0.61 7.93 -17.78
CA ALA A 52 -0.79 8.87 -18.89
C ALA A 52 -0.16 10.24 -18.59
N ALA A 53 -0.25 10.73 -17.34
CA ALA A 53 0.37 11.99 -16.94
C ALA A 53 1.91 11.95 -17.07
N VAL A 54 2.55 10.87 -16.61
CA VAL A 54 4.00 10.67 -16.74
C VAL A 54 4.41 10.55 -18.21
N GLU A 55 3.70 9.75 -19.01
CA GLU A 55 3.95 9.57 -20.44
C GLU A 55 3.78 10.87 -21.23
N ALA A 56 2.87 11.76 -20.77
CA ALA A 56 2.69 13.11 -21.32
C ALA A 56 3.71 14.13 -20.79
N GLY A 57 4.74 13.70 -20.04
CA GLY A 57 5.85 14.51 -19.57
C GLY A 57 5.50 15.40 -18.38
N ALA A 58 4.69 14.94 -17.45
CA ALA A 58 4.49 15.62 -16.16
C ALA A 58 5.78 15.60 -15.33
N ASP A 59 6.06 16.70 -14.63
CA ASP A 59 7.19 16.83 -13.68
C ASP A 59 6.76 16.47 -12.25
N LEU A 60 5.46 16.57 -11.98
CA LEU A 60 4.85 16.28 -10.69
C LEU A 60 3.46 15.67 -10.88
N VAL A 61 3.20 14.52 -10.26
CA VAL A 61 1.87 13.93 -10.13
C VAL A 61 1.51 13.87 -8.66
N VAL A 62 0.40 14.51 -8.29
CA VAL A 62 -0.08 14.58 -6.91
C VAL A 62 -1.35 13.74 -6.77
N ALA A 63 -1.36 12.81 -5.81
CA ALA A 63 -2.54 12.07 -5.43
C ALA A 63 -3.29 12.81 -4.32
N MET A 64 -4.57 13.12 -4.49
CA MET A 64 -5.44 13.65 -3.43
C MET A 64 -6.53 12.62 -3.10
N GLY A 65 -6.37 11.96 -1.95
CA GLY A 65 -7.29 10.89 -1.54
C GLY A 65 -6.81 10.16 -0.30
N GLY A 66 -7.26 8.91 -0.14
CA GLY A 66 -6.75 7.98 0.85
C GLY A 66 -5.54 7.21 0.37
N ASP A 67 -5.06 6.27 1.21
CA ASP A 67 -3.90 5.43 0.93
C ASP A 67 -4.08 4.63 -0.38
N GLY A 68 -5.28 4.10 -0.67
CA GLY A 68 -5.57 3.42 -1.93
C GLY A 68 -5.43 4.33 -3.16
N THR A 69 -5.89 5.60 -3.09
CA THR A 69 -5.70 6.56 -4.20
C THR A 69 -4.21 6.85 -4.40
N ALA A 70 -3.44 6.99 -3.32
CA ALA A 70 -2.01 7.22 -3.40
C ALA A 70 -1.28 6.01 -3.99
N SER A 71 -1.66 4.79 -3.61
CA SER A 71 -1.12 3.54 -4.16
C SER A 71 -1.44 3.38 -5.65
N GLU A 72 -2.68 3.66 -6.09
CA GLU A 72 -3.06 3.65 -7.50
C GLU A 72 -2.19 4.62 -8.33
N VAL A 73 -2.04 5.87 -7.85
CA VAL A 73 -1.24 6.89 -8.55
C VAL A 73 0.22 6.46 -8.62
N ALA A 74 0.81 6.02 -7.51
CA ALA A 74 2.19 5.55 -7.48
C ALA A 74 2.40 4.33 -8.40
N SER A 75 1.46 3.37 -8.40
CA SER A 75 1.50 2.21 -9.30
C SER A 75 1.47 2.61 -10.78
N GLY A 76 0.65 3.61 -11.13
CA GLY A 76 0.61 4.15 -12.50
C GLY A 76 1.92 4.82 -12.91
N MET A 77 2.54 5.58 -12.02
CA MET A 77 3.85 6.19 -12.25
C MET A 77 4.94 5.12 -12.43
N LEU A 78 5.00 4.12 -11.56
CA LEU A 78 5.93 2.99 -11.64
C LEU A 78 5.76 2.20 -12.95
N ALA A 79 4.52 1.97 -13.38
CA ALA A 79 4.23 1.31 -14.65
C ALA A 79 4.72 2.12 -15.87
N ALA A 80 4.64 3.46 -15.81
CA ALA A 80 5.18 4.34 -16.85
C ALA A 80 6.72 4.28 -16.89
N PHE A 81 7.38 4.29 -15.72
CA PHE A 81 8.85 4.21 -15.64
C PHE A 81 9.38 2.86 -16.14
N ALA A 82 8.72 1.75 -15.80
CA ALA A 82 9.10 0.41 -16.27
C ALA A 82 9.02 0.27 -17.79
N GLY A 83 8.15 1.01 -18.46
CA GLY A 83 8.03 1.07 -19.93
C GLY A 83 8.97 2.08 -20.61
N SER A 84 9.72 2.86 -19.85
CA SER A 84 10.59 3.90 -20.39
C SER A 84 12.04 3.43 -20.52
N ALA A 85 12.78 4.01 -21.49
CA ALA A 85 14.22 3.77 -21.64
C ALA A 85 15.07 4.55 -20.59
N ARG A 86 14.45 5.28 -19.68
CA ARG A 86 15.14 6.07 -18.65
C ARG A 86 15.44 5.21 -17.44
N SER A 87 16.65 5.30 -16.92
CA SER A 87 17.12 4.56 -15.75
C SER A 87 16.67 5.16 -14.42
N GLU A 88 16.19 6.41 -14.41
CA GLU A 88 15.80 7.13 -13.20
C GLU A 88 14.42 7.77 -13.35
N PRO A 89 13.63 7.84 -12.25
CA PRO A 89 12.34 8.51 -12.27
C PRO A 89 12.52 10.01 -12.55
N SER A 90 11.78 10.52 -13.54
CA SER A 90 11.86 11.92 -13.98
C SER A 90 10.67 12.77 -13.54
N CYS A 91 9.70 12.17 -12.86
CA CYS A 91 8.49 12.80 -12.38
C CYS A 91 8.36 12.57 -10.87
N ALA A 92 8.06 13.62 -10.10
CA ALA A 92 7.88 13.51 -8.67
C ALA A 92 6.45 13.04 -8.32
N PHE A 93 6.34 12.29 -7.22
CA PHE A 93 5.09 11.88 -6.59
C PHE A 93 4.80 12.77 -5.38
N GLY A 94 3.63 13.40 -5.34
CA GLY A 94 3.12 14.13 -4.18
C GLY A 94 1.88 13.45 -3.59
N TYR A 95 1.65 13.63 -2.28
CA TYR A 95 0.49 13.07 -1.60
C TYR A 95 -0.24 14.12 -0.76
N LEU A 96 -1.52 14.33 -1.04
CA LEU A 96 -2.46 15.16 -0.27
C LEU A 96 -3.45 14.24 0.44
N PRO A 97 -3.24 13.95 1.74
CA PRO A 97 -4.03 12.97 2.48
C PRO A 97 -5.46 13.48 2.71
N CYS A 98 -6.42 12.75 2.19
CA CYS A 98 -7.84 13.03 2.37
C CYS A 98 -8.57 11.75 2.78
N ALA A 99 -8.23 11.22 3.97
CA ALA A 99 -8.81 9.99 4.51
C ALA A 99 -8.79 9.98 6.04
N THR A 100 -9.49 9.01 6.62
CA THR A 100 -9.50 8.76 8.08
C THR A 100 -8.39 7.81 8.54
N GLY A 101 -7.75 7.06 7.63
CA GLY A 101 -6.61 6.15 7.86
C GLY A 101 -5.29 6.91 7.89
N GLY A 102 -4.51 6.75 6.87
CA GLY A 102 -3.27 7.50 6.65
C GLY A 102 -2.03 6.73 7.11
N ASP A 103 -1.96 5.45 6.77
CA ASP A 103 -0.81 4.62 7.05
C ASP A 103 0.39 5.09 6.22
N LEU A 104 0.17 5.33 4.92
CA LEU A 104 1.18 5.91 4.04
C LEU A 104 1.61 7.32 4.47
N ARG A 105 0.66 8.15 4.94
CA ARG A 105 0.96 9.48 5.46
C ARG A 105 1.95 9.45 6.63
N ARG A 106 1.80 8.46 7.54
CA ARG A 106 2.71 8.30 8.69
C ARG A 106 4.13 8.00 8.23
N ILE A 107 4.28 7.14 7.25
CA ILE A 107 5.57 6.68 6.74
C ILE A 107 6.26 7.78 5.92
N LEU A 108 5.50 8.49 5.11
CA LEU A 108 6.01 9.61 4.30
C LEU A 108 6.24 10.89 5.12
N HIS A 109 5.77 10.92 6.38
CA HIS A 109 5.75 12.10 7.25
C HIS A 109 4.96 13.27 6.65
N THR A 110 3.94 12.98 5.84
CA THR A 110 3.10 14.00 5.21
C THR A 110 2.20 14.66 6.26
N PRO A 111 2.08 15.99 6.29
CA PRO A 111 1.13 16.69 7.16
C PRO A 111 -0.30 16.22 6.98
N SER A 112 -1.11 16.21 8.04
CA SER A 112 -2.52 15.79 7.99
C SER A 112 -3.44 16.81 7.34
N GLU A 113 -3.13 18.08 7.50
CA GLU A 113 -3.92 19.17 6.92
C GLU A 113 -3.51 19.41 5.47
N LEU A 114 -4.50 19.53 4.59
CA LEU A 114 -4.29 19.66 3.14
C LEU A 114 -3.46 20.89 2.78
N ALA A 115 -3.66 22.00 3.47
CA ALA A 115 -2.89 23.23 3.25
C ALA A 115 -1.40 23.04 3.57
N ASP A 116 -1.11 22.39 4.70
CA ASP A 116 0.27 22.13 5.13
C ASP A 116 0.94 21.10 4.22
N ALA A 117 0.20 20.07 3.79
CA ALA A 117 0.70 19.09 2.84
C ALA A 117 0.99 19.72 1.46
N ALA A 118 0.12 20.59 0.97
CA ALA A 118 0.36 21.33 -0.27
C ALA A 118 1.58 22.27 -0.17
N ALA A 119 1.72 22.95 0.95
CA ALA A 119 2.89 23.80 1.22
C ALA A 119 4.19 22.98 1.33
N ALA A 120 4.13 21.77 1.91
CA ALA A 120 5.27 20.86 1.96
C ALA A 120 5.66 20.40 0.54
N ILE A 121 4.70 19.98 -0.29
CA ILE A 121 4.94 19.62 -1.69
C ILE A 121 5.59 20.79 -2.46
N ALA A 122 5.08 22.01 -2.27
CA ALA A 122 5.60 23.18 -2.96
C ALA A 122 7.08 23.48 -2.63
N LYS A 123 7.47 23.30 -1.36
CA LYS A 123 8.80 23.68 -0.84
C LYS A 123 9.83 22.55 -0.88
N ALA A 124 9.40 21.29 -0.76
CA ALA A 124 10.31 20.17 -0.64
C ALA A 124 11.08 19.90 -1.94
N LYS A 125 12.33 19.46 -1.81
CA LYS A 125 13.06 18.82 -2.90
C LYS A 125 12.61 17.36 -2.99
N PRO A 126 12.43 16.80 -4.20
CA PRO A 126 12.15 15.38 -4.36
C PRO A 126 13.26 14.52 -3.72
N ARG A 127 12.86 13.46 -3.00
CA ARG A 127 13.76 12.45 -2.44
C ARG A 127 13.37 11.08 -2.96
N PRO A 128 14.35 10.19 -3.23
CA PRO A 128 14.03 8.83 -3.64
C PRO A 128 13.32 8.08 -2.49
N ILE A 129 12.34 7.28 -2.85
CA ILE A 129 11.71 6.28 -2.00
C ILE A 129 11.62 4.97 -2.75
N ASP A 130 11.64 3.88 -2.02
CA ASP A 130 11.54 2.54 -2.56
C ASP A 130 10.09 2.19 -2.90
N ALA A 131 9.92 1.16 -3.72
CA ALA A 131 8.64 0.55 -4.01
C ALA A 131 8.82 -0.97 -4.15
N GLY A 132 7.74 -1.71 -4.12
CA GLY A 132 7.74 -3.12 -4.41
C GLY A 132 7.06 -3.43 -5.74
N ARG A 133 7.63 -4.36 -6.52
CA ARG A 133 6.92 -5.06 -7.59
C ARG A 133 6.44 -6.40 -7.06
N ILE A 134 5.23 -6.77 -7.45
CA ILE A 134 4.66 -8.09 -7.14
C ILE A 134 4.24 -8.78 -8.44
N ASP A 135 4.66 -10.05 -8.60
CA ASP A 135 4.18 -10.97 -9.62
C ASP A 135 3.36 -12.06 -8.91
N TYR A 136 2.12 -12.31 -9.34
CA TYR A 136 1.16 -13.15 -8.60
C TYR A 136 0.14 -13.82 -9.54
N ILE A 137 -0.79 -14.62 -8.98
CA ILE A 137 -1.91 -15.21 -9.73
C ILE A 137 -3.18 -14.41 -9.45
N GLY A 138 -3.76 -13.82 -10.49
CA GLY A 138 -5.03 -13.11 -10.43
C GLY A 138 -6.22 -14.00 -10.10
N HIS A 139 -7.36 -13.39 -9.82
CA HIS A 139 -8.61 -14.12 -9.52
C HIS A 139 -9.08 -15.01 -10.66
N ASP A 140 -8.76 -14.68 -11.90
CA ASP A 140 -9.04 -15.46 -13.11
C ASP A 140 -8.04 -16.62 -13.32
N GLY A 141 -7.08 -16.79 -12.42
CA GLY A 141 -6.05 -17.84 -12.49
C GLY A 141 -4.87 -17.53 -13.40
N LYS A 142 -4.79 -16.32 -13.98
CA LYS A 142 -3.69 -15.93 -14.85
C LYS A 142 -2.58 -15.21 -14.10
N PRO A 143 -1.33 -15.29 -14.60
CA PRO A 143 -0.24 -14.48 -14.07
C PRO A 143 -0.52 -12.98 -14.25
N CYS A 144 -0.29 -12.23 -13.19
CA CYS A 144 -0.44 -10.78 -13.12
C CYS A 144 0.80 -10.16 -12.48
N SER A 145 0.99 -8.87 -12.72
CA SER A 145 2.02 -8.06 -12.07
C SER A 145 1.43 -6.75 -11.58
N GLY A 146 1.97 -6.21 -10.50
CA GLY A 146 1.57 -4.93 -9.92
C GLY A 146 2.69 -4.30 -9.13
N TYR A 147 2.37 -3.19 -8.48
CA TYR A 147 3.29 -2.45 -7.62
C TYR A 147 2.62 -2.14 -6.29
N PHE A 148 3.42 -1.90 -5.26
CA PHE A 148 2.99 -1.40 -3.97
C PHE A 148 4.05 -0.46 -3.39
N ILE A 149 3.63 0.47 -2.56
CA ILE A 149 4.52 1.45 -1.94
C ILE A 149 4.56 1.33 -0.42
N ASN A 150 3.61 0.60 0.16
CA ASN A 150 3.51 0.46 1.60
C ASN A 150 3.72 -1.00 2.03
N VAL A 151 2.69 -1.83 2.10
CA VAL A 151 2.75 -3.21 2.57
C VAL A 151 2.00 -4.13 1.63
N ALA A 152 2.66 -5.23 1.24
CA ALA A 152 1.98 -6.37 0.63
C ALA A 152 2.03 -7.56 1.59
N SER A 153 0.95 -8.33 1.67
CA SER A 153 0.86 -9.44 2.60
C SER A 153 0.05 -10.61 2.04
N CYS A 154 0.12 -11.73 2.71
CA CYS A 154 -0.71 -12.90 2.41
C CYS A 154 -1.17 -13.61 3.69
N GLY A 155 -2.23 -14.37 3.59
CA GLY A 155 -2.82 -15.06 4.71
C GLY A 155 -4.15 -14.46 5.14
N ILE A 156 -4.36 -14.25 6.46
CA ILE A 156 -5.62 -13.70 6.96
C ILE A 156 -5.89 -12.29 6.47
N SER A 157 -4.85 -11.48 6.23
CA SER A 157 -4.99 -10.11 5.72
C SER A 157 -5.77 -10.06 4.41
N GLY A 158 -5.44 -10.90 3.45
CA GLY A 158 -6.20 -11.01 2.20
C GLY A 158 -7.66 -11.43 2.40
N LEU A 159 -7.95 -12.30 3.39
CA LEU A 159 -9.32 -12.67 3.73
C LEU A 159 -10.09 -11.51 4.39
N VAL A 160 -9.43 -10.72 5.26
CA VAL A 160 -10.03 -9.54 5.89
C VAL A 160 -10.44 -8.52 4.85
N ASP A 161 -9.55 -8.18 3.91
CA ASP A 161 -9.85 -7.20 2.86
C ASP A 161 -10.94 -7.69 1.91
N HIS A 162 -10.93 -8.98 1.57
CA HIS A 162 -12.02 -9.59 0.81
C HIS A 162 -13.37 -9.42 1.52
N LEU A 163 -13.44 -9.70 2.83
CA LEU A 163 -14.66 -9.53 3.63
C LEU A 163 -15.08 -8.05 3.79
N VAL A 164 -14.12 -7.14 3.86
CA VAL A 164 -14.38 -5.68 3.91
C VAL A 164 -14.99 -5.21 2.59
N ASN A 165 -14.45 -5.68 1.47
CA ASN A 165 -14.91 -5.29 0.13
C ASN A 165 -16.30 -5.86 -0.22
N GLU A 166 -16.65 -7.05 0.31
CA GLU A 166 -17.99 -7.63 0.19
C GLU A 166 -19.00 -7.04 1.20
N GLY A 167 -18.50 -6.44 2.28
CA GLY A 167 -19.31 -5.94 3.38
C GLY A 167 -19.99 -4.60 3.08
N SER A 168 -21.13 -4.35 3.74
CA SER A 168 -21.80 -3.04 3.72
C SER A 168 -20.95 -2.00 4.47
N LYS A 169 -20.64 -0.86 3.82
CA LYS A 169 -19.94 0.27 4.43
C LYS A 169 -20.80 1.10 5.41
N ALA A 170 -21.99 0.61 5.78
CA ALA A 170 -22.97 1.32 6.61
C ALA A 170 -22.49 1.62 8.04
N LEU A 171 -21.53 0.86 8.58
CA LEU A 171 -21.02 0.98 9.96
C LEU A 171 -19.81 1.92 10.09
N GLY A 172 -19.33 2.50 8.96
CA GLY A 172 -18.09 3.29 8.94
C GLY A 172 -16.83 2.41 8.84
N GLY A 173 -15.78 2.91 8.17
CA GLY A 173 -14.62 2.12 7.78
C GLY A 173 -13.93 1.34 8.89
N LYS A 174 -13.68 1.95 10.08
CA LYS A 174 -13.00 1.28 11.20
C LYS A 174 -13.82 0.15 11.82
N ALA A 175 -15.14 0.34 11.99
CA ALA A 175 -16.01 -0.68 12.57
C ALA A 175 -16.20 -1.86 11.58
N THR A 176 -16.35 -1.59 10.30
CA THR A 176 -16.42 -2.61 9.25
C THR A 176 -15.14 -3.45 9.21
N PHE A 177 -13.98 -2.81 9.25
CA PHE A 177 -12.69 -3.49 9.30
C PHE A 177 -12.53 -4.36 10.54
N PHE A 178 -12.91 -3.86 11.72
CA PHE A 178 -12.85 -4.62 12.98
C PHE A 178 -13.73 -5.87 12.94
N VAL A 179 -14.98 -5.74 12.47
CA VAL A 179 -15.91 -6.89 12.35
C VAL A 179 -15.41 -7.91 11.32
N ALA A 180 -14.87 -7.45 10.19
CA ALA A 180 -14.29 -8.32 9.18
C ALA A 180 -13.06 -9.07 9.73
N SER A 181 -12.16 -8.36 10.44
CA SER A 181 -10.99 -8.95 11.10
C SER A 181 -11.38 -10.03 12.10
N LEU A 182 -12.39 -9.75 12.93
CA LEU A 182 -12.88 -10.71 13.92
C LEU A 182 -13.49 -11.94 13.24
N ARG A 183 -14.33 -11.75 12.21
CA ARG A 183 -14.92 -12.86 11.43
C ARG A 183 -13.85 -13.70 10.72
N ALA A 184 -12.85 -13.05 10.13
CA ALA A 184 -11.73 -13.72 9.51
C ALA A 184 -10.97 -14.57 10.52
N THR A 185 -10.64 -14.02 11.70
CA THR A 185 -9.91 -14.72 12.78
C THR A 185 -10.59 -16.04 13.19
N PHE A 186 -11.92 -16.05 13.26
CA PHE A 186 -12.66 -17.29 13.61
C PHE A 186 -12.77 -18.31 12.48
N ARG A 187 -12.57 -17.91 11.22
CA ARG A 187 -12.75 -18.78 10.06
C ARG A 187 -11.44 -19.19 9.41
N TYR A 188 -10.40 -18.38 9.60
CA TYR A 188 -9.12 -18.59 8.95
C TYR A 188 -8.38 -19.81 9.54
N LYS A 189 -7.85 -20.64 8.66
CA LYS A 189 -6.89 -21.70 9.00
C LYS A 189 -5.53 -21.25 8.52
N ASN A 190 -4.54 -21.28 9.42
CA ASN A 190 -3.19 -20.88 9.09
C ASN A 190 -2.63 -21.71 7.93
N ALA A 191 -2.30 -21.05 6.84
CA ALA A 191 -1.81 -21.68 5.62
C ALA A 191 -0.37 -22.16 5.81
N LEU A 192 -0.03 -23.32 5.21
CA LEU A 192 1.35 -23.79 5.11
C LEU A 192 1.95 -23.27 3.81
N VAL A 193 2.99 -22.46 3.89
CA VAL A 193 3.65 -21.84 2.75
C VAL A 193 5.14 -22.17 2.72
N LYS A 194 5.70 -22.19 1.52
CA LYS A 194 7.14 -22.26 1.28
C LYS A 194 7.64 -20.85 0.98
N VAL A 195 8.62 -20.39 1.75
CA VAL A 195 9.17 -19.03 1.69
C VAL A 195 10.63 -19.09 1.30
N ARG A 196 11.04 -18.24 0.37
CA ARG A 196 12.44 -18.01 0.02
C ARG A 196 12.74 -16.52 0.06
N LEU A 197 13.78 -16.16 0.80
CA LEU A 197 14.27 -14.80 0.96
C LEU A 197 15.60 -14.67 0.23
N ASP A 198 15.67 -13.81 -0.77
CA ASP A 198 16.85 -13.64 -1.64
C ASP A 198 17.35 -15.00 -2.19
N ASP A 199 18.63 -15.26 -2.07
CA ASP A 199 19.28 -16.50 -2.50
C ASP A 199 19.36 -17.56 -1.38
N GLN A 200 18.68 -17.34 -0.24
CA GLN A 200 18.69 -18.30 0.87
C GLN A 200 17.88 -19.55 0.54
N PRO A 201 18.20 -20.69 1.17
CA PRO A 201 17.38 -21.89 1.05
C PRO A 201 15.92 -21.61 1.44
N ALA A 202 15.01 -22.15 0.65
CA ALA A 202 13.57 -22.05 0.97
C ALA A 202 13.25 -22.90 2.23
N TYR A 203 12.31 -22.40 3.03
CA TYR A 203 11.79 -23.08 4.21
C TYR A 203 10.29 -23.09 4.21
N GLU A 204 9.69 -24.05 4.91
CA GLU A 204 8.24 -24.12 5.07
C GLU A 204 7.84 -23.52 6.42
N GLU A 205 6.76 -22.76 6.42
CA GLU A 205 6.23 -22.14 7.62
C GLU A 205 4.69 -22.06 7.55
N ARG A 206 4.04 -22.34 8.68
CA ARG A 206 2.61 -22.13 8.82
C ARG A 206 2.36 -20.70 9.27
N ILE A 207 1.57 -19.95 8.50
CA ILE A 207 1.37 -18.52 8.69
C ILE A 207 -0.07 -18.15 9.02
N TYR A 208 -0.25 -17.28 9.97
CA TYR A 208 -1.44 -16.47 10.15
C TYR A 208 -1.43 -15.30 9.16
N THR A 209 -0.31 -14.57 9.06
CA THR A 209 0.01 -13.57 8.03
C THR A 209 1.51 -13.53 7.79
N LEU A 210 1.92 -13.34 6.54
CA LEU A 210 3.26 -12.91 6.16
C LEU A 210 3.15 -11.58 5.43
N ALA A 211 3.81 -10.56 5.98
CA ALA A 211 3.84 -9.21 5.43
C ALA A 211 5.23 -8.90 4.85
N VAL A 212 5.26 -8.42 3.62
CA VAL A 212 6.43 -7.88 2.93
C VAL A 212 6.27 -6.36 2.94
N SER A 213 7.02 -5.71 3.80
CA SER A 213 6.81 -4.32 4.20
C SER A 213 7.89 -3.41 3.63
N ASN A 214 7.49 -2.46 2.81
CA ASN A 214 8.27 -1.28 2.43
C ASN A 214 8.02 -0.16 3.42
N GLY A 215 6.80 -0.07 3.95
CA GLY A 215 6.41 0.83 5.03
C GLY A 215 6.02 0.09 6.31
N ALA A 216 5.91 0.83 7.41
CA ALA A 216 5.77 0.28 8.75
C ALA A 216 4.32 -0.03 9.17
N TYR A 217 3.31 0.58 8.53
CA TYR A 217 1.92 0.54 8.98
C TYR A 217 0.99 0.03 7.90
N PHE A 218 -0.03 -0.73 8.27
CA PHE A 218 -1.13 -1.11 7.41
C PHE A 218 -2.44 -1.24 8.20
N GLY A 219 -3.58 -1.45 7.54
CA GLY A 219 -4.85 -1.74 8.19
C GLY A 219 -5.35 -0.67 9.17
N GLY A 220 -5.03 0.61 8.95
CA GLY A 220 -5.49 1.72 9.76
C GLY A 220 -4.70 1.95 11.05
N GLY A 221 -3.41 1.69 11.05
CA GLY A 221 -2.46 1.99 12.12
C GLY A 221 -1.85 0.79 12.81
N MET A 222 -2.06 -0.43 12.30
CA MET A 222 -1.31 -1.59 12.77
C MET A 222 0.15 -1.45 12.37
N HIS A 223 1.06 -1.50 13.34
CA HIS A 223 2.50 -1.29 13.20
C HIS A 223 3.18 -2.64 12.94
N ILE A 224 2.96 -3.20 11.74
CA ILE A 224 3.40 -4.56 11.38
C ILE A 224 4.90 -4.71 11.29
N ALA A 225 5.59 -3.68 10.81
CA ALA A 225 7.04 -3.68 10.63
C ALA A 225 7.65 -2.41 11.28
N PRO A 226 7.87 -2.41 12.61
CA PRO A 226 8.30 -1.20 13.33
C PRO A 226 9.63 -0.60 12.89
N GLU A 227 10.50 -1.39 12.26
CA GLU A 227 11.82 -0.96 11.82
C GLU A 227 11.87 -0.63 10.32
N ALA A 228 10.76 -0.82 9.59
CA ALA A 228 10.72 -0.57 8.16
C ALA A 228 10.90 0.92 7.83
N LYS A 229 11.74 1.16 6.82
CA LYS A 229 12.00 2.49 6.25
C LYS A 229 11.76 2.45 4.77
N ILE A 230 11.06 3.45 4.26
CA ILE A 230 10.62 3.51 2.87
C ILE A 230 11.75 3.85 1.87
N ASP A 231 12.98 4.01 2.33
CA ASP A 231 14.13 4.50 1.55
C ASP A 231 15.47 3.84 1.93
N ASP A 232 15.44 2.64 2.57
CA ASP A 232 16.67 1.94 2.99
C ASP A 232 17.10 0.80 2.06
N GLY A 233 16.37 0.58 0.97
CA GLY A 233 16.72 -0.40 -0.06
C GLY A 233 16.50 -1.85 0.34
N ILE A 234 15.61 -2.12 1.33
CA ILE A 234 15.31 -3.49 1.77
C ILE A 234 13.88 -3.59 2.33
N PHE A 235 13.21 -4.74 2.12
CA PHE A 235 11.94 -5.03 2.77
C PHE A 235 12.14 -5.57 4.18
N ASP A 236 11.25 -5.21 5.09
CA ASP A 236 11.03 -5.91 6.34
C ASP A 236 9.97 -7.01 6.12
N VAL A 237 10.36 -8.27 6.32
CA VAL A 237 9.49 -9.42 6.15
C VAL A 237 9.05 -9.92 7.53
N THR A 238 7.82 -9.56 7.92
CA THR A 238 7.26 -9.95 9.22
C THR A 238 6.36 -11.16 9.04
N THR A 239 6.70 -12.25 9.71
CA THR A 239 5.85 -13.45 9.78
C THR A 239 5.14 -13.50 11.12
N LEU A 240 3.82 -13.52 11.07
CA LEU A 240 2.95 -13.94 12.16
C LEU A 240 2.65 -15.42 11.93
N GLY A 241 3.37 -16.29 12.64
CA GLY A 241 3.40 -17.73 12.37
C GLY A 241 2.11 -18.47 12.73
N ASP A 242 2.21 -19.71 13.21
CA ASP A 242 1.05 -20.57 13.53
C ASP A 242 0.34 -20.12 14.81
N LEU A 243 -0.30 -18.94 14.76
CA LEU A 243 -1.03 -18.38 15.90
C LEU A 243 -2.30 -19.17 16.17
N SER A 244 -2.50 -19.53 17.43
CA SER A 244 -3.79 -19.98 17.95
C SER A 244 -4.78 -18.80 18.04
N LEU A 245 -6.07 -19.10 18.17
CA LEU A 245 -7.10 -18.06 18.32
C LEU A 245 -6.81 -17.11 19.51
N VAL A 246 -6.33 -17.64 20.63
CA VAL A 246 -6.00 -16.82 21.81
C VAL A 246 -4.82 -15.89 21.53
N GLU A 247 -3.77 -16.40 20.85
CA GLU A 247 -2.61 -15.58 20.44
C GLU A 247 -3.02 -14.53 19.40
N ALA A 248 -3.90 -14.87 18.45
CA ALA A 248 -4.42 -13.92 17.46
C ALA A 248 -5.24 -12.79 18.11
N LEU A 249 -6.06 -13.10 19.10
CA LEU A 249 -6.79 -12.07 19.86
C LEU A 249 -5.84 -11.19 20.66
N ARG A 250 -4.79 -11.77 21.27
CA ARG A 250 -3.75 -11.02 22.00
C ARG A 250 -2.93 -10.13 21.06
N LEU A 251 -2.65 -10.61 19.86
CA LEU A 251 -1.95 -9.86 18.80
C LEU A 251 -2.63 -8.52 18.55
N GLY A 252 -3.98 -8.47 18.50
CA GLY A 252 -4.75 -7.26 18.24
C GLY A 252 -4.38 -6.08 19.14
N GLY A 253 -4.04 -6.33 20.42
CA GLY A 253 -3.58 -5.28 21.34
C GLY A 253 -2.10 -4.91 21.18
N LEU A 254 -1.28 -5.84 20.72
CA LEU A 254 0.18 -5.66 20.58
C LEU A 254 0.56 -4.98 19.28
N ILE A 255 -0.11 -5.32 18.16
CA ILE A 255 0.27 -4.87 16.83
C ILE A 255 0.14 -3.35 16.64
N TYR A 256 -0.85 -2.71 17.27
CA TYR A 256 -0.97 -1.24 17.22
C TYR A 256 0.14 -0.51 17.97
N LYS A 257 0.85 -1.22 18.88
CA LYS A 257 1.99 -0.70 19.64
C LYS A 257 3.34 -1.06 19.01
N GLY A 258 3.34 -1.89 17.97
CA GLY A 258 4.57 -2.45 17.41
C GLY A 258 5.23 -3.50 18.31
N GLU A 259 4.47 -4.11 19.23
CA GLU A 259 4.95 -5.05 20.26
C GLU A 259 4.66 -6.52 19.93
N GLN A 260 4.26 -6.83 18.70
CA GLN A 260 3.94 -8.20 18.25
C GLN A 260 5.11 -9.18 18.43
N GLY A 261 6.35 -8.69 18.42
CA GLY A 261 7.54 -9.50 18.70
C GLY A 261 7.59 -10.12 20.13
N ARG A 262 6.66 -9.74 21.01
CA ARG A 262 6.49 -10.42 22.32
C ARG A 262 5.85 -11.80 22.19
N LEU A 263 5.27 -12.11 21.02
CA LEU A 263 4.75 -13.46 20.72
C LEU A 263 5.90 -14.27 20.11
N SER A 264 6.17 -15.46 20.67
CA SER A 264 7.28 -16.34 20.24
C SER A 264 7.17 -16.84 18.81
N LYS A 265 5.97 -16.78 18.22
CA LYS A 265 5.69 -17.20 16.83
C LYS A 265 5.77 -16.03 15.83
N VAL A 266 6.23 -14.87 16.27
CA VAL A 266 6.45 -13.72 15.41
C VAL A 266 7.93 -13.58 15.12
N SER A 267 8.27 -13.45 13.85
CA SER A 267 9.65 -13.21 13.40
C SER A 267 9.69 -12.07 12.39
N SER A 268 10.81 -11.37 12.34
CA SER A 268 11.10 -10.36 11.32
C SER A 268 12.46 -10.66 10.69
N LYS A 269 12.50 -10.60 9.36
CA LYS A 269 13.71 -10.79 8.54
C LYS A 269 13.76 -9.69 7.50
N LYS A 270 14.93 -9.47 6.91
CA LYS A 270 15.10 -8.50 5.81
C LYS A 270 15.42 -9.23 4.51
N ALA A 271 14.84 -8.74 3.40
CA ALA A 271 15.10 -9.29 2.06
C ALA A 271 14.82 -8.25 0.97
N ARG A 272 15.46 -8.41 -0.19
CA ARG A 272 15.14 -7.62 -1.41
C ARG A 272 14.22 -8.37 -2.36
N ARG A 273 14.21 -9.68 -2.26
CA ARG A 273 13.33 -10.56 -3.04
C ARG A 273 12.71 -11.61 -2.14
N VAL A 274 11.39 -11.71 -2.18
CA VAL A 274 10.62 -12.68 -1.40
C VAL A 274 9.77 -13.51 -2.36
N VAL A 275 9.92 -14.84 -2.28
CA VAL A 275 9.08 -15.77 -3.05
C VAL A 275 8.26 -16.57 -2.07
N ILE A 276 6.94 -16.60 -2.27
CA ILE A 276 6.00 -17.31 -1.40
C ILE A 276 5.12 -18.21 -2.27
N GLU A 277 5.10 -19.49 -1.94
CA GLU A 277 4.30 -20.51 -2.64
C GLU A 277 3.45 -21.28 -1.61
N PRO A 278 2.18 -21.62 -1.91
CA PRO A 278 1.45 -22.53 -1.05
C PRO A 278 2.08 -23.92 -1.16
N VAL A 279 2.25 -24.63 -0.03
CA VAL A 279 2.76 -26.00 -0.06
C VAL A 279 1.74 -26.94 -0.69
N ASN A 280 0.44 -26.74 -0.40
CA ASN A 280 -0.63 -27.39 -1.14
C ASN A 280 -1.06 -26.48 -2.31
N PRO A 281 -0.84 -26.88 -3.60
CA PRO A 281 -1.20 -26.05 -4.76
C PRO A 281 -2.69 -25.71 -4.87
N ASP A 282 -3.56 -26.51 -4.27
CA ASP A 282 -5.02 -26.30 -4.28
C ASP A 282 -5.46 -25.26 -3.22
N GLU A 283 -4.59 -24.91 -2.27
CA GLU A 283 -4.87 -23.94 -1.23
C GLU A 283 -4.81 -22.52 -1.77
N LYS A 284 -5.93 -21.80 -1.69
CA LYS A 284 -6.03 -20.41 -2.16
C LYS A 284 -5.66 -19.46 -1.02
N VAL A 285 -4.38 -19.08 -0.92
CA VAL A 285 -3.90 -18.08 0.02
C VAL A 285 -4.00 -16.71 -0.64
N LEU A 286 -4.93 -15.87 -0.17
CA LEU A 286 -5.20 -14.55 -0.73
C LEU A 286 -4.10 -13.55 -0.39
N LEU A 287 -3.91 -12.61 -1.30
CA LEU A 287 -3.02 -11.47 -1.15
C LEU A 287 -3.79 -10.23 -0.69
N ASP A 288 -3.12 -9.38 0.07
CA ASP A 288 -3.44 -8.01 0.32
C ASP A 288 -2.26 -7.17 -0.17
N VAL A 289 -2.51 -6.20 -1.00
CA VAL A 289 -1.50 -5.30 -1.59
C VAL A 289 -1.97 -3.86 -1.44
N ASP A 290 -1.38 -3.12 -0.50
CA ASP A 290 -1.79 -1.76 -0.14
C ASP A 290 -3.30 -1.61 0.17
N GLY A 291 -3.94 -2.67 0.73
CA GLY A 291 -5.37 -2.70 1.07
C GLY A 291 -6.29 -3.18 -0.03
N GLU A 292 -5.75 -3.75 -1.11
CA GLU A 292 -6.52 -4.35 -2.20
C GLU A 292 -6.22 -5.85 -2.31
N THR A 293 -7.21 -6.65 -2.71
CA THR A 293 -7.07 -8.10 -2.92
C THR A 293 -6.94 -8.43 -4.42
N PRO A 294 -5.75 -8.30 -5.03
CA PRO A 294 -5.61 -8.46 -6.48
C PRO A 294 -5.63 -9.93 -6.93
N GLY A 295 -5.39 -10.87 -6.01
CA GLY A 295 -5.28 -12.29 -6.34
C GLY A 295 -4.74 -13.13 -5.18
N ARG A 296 -3.92 -14.12 -5.52
CA ARG A 296 -3.44 -15.15 -4.58
C ARG A 296 -2.01 -15.60 -4.86
N LEU A 297 -1.45 -16.37 -3.93
CA LEU A 297 -0.19 -17.11 -4.13
C LEU A 297 -0.30 -18.14 -5.29
N PRO A 298 0.84 -18.51 -5.93
CA PRO A 298 2.20 -18.07 -5.63
C PRO A 298 2.44 -16.61 -5.99
N ALA A 299 3.37 -15.98 -5.24
CA ALA A 299 3.76 -14.60 -5.50
C ALA A 299 5.28 -14.39 -5.33
N THR A 300 5.81 -13.46 -6.12
CA THR A 300 7.18 -12.97 -5.99
C THR A 300 7.14 -11.47 -5.75
N PHE A 301 7.78 -11.02 -4.69
CA PHE A 301 7.94 -9.61 -4.35
C PHE A 301 9.38 -9.21 -4.62
N THR A 302 9.57 -8.13 -5.34
CA THR A 302 10.90 -7.62 -5.72
C THR A 302 11.00 -6.15 -5.34
N LEU A 303 12.01 -5.80 -4.56
CA LEU A 303 12.28 -4.42 -4.20
C LEU A 303 12.78 -3.63 -5.41
N LEU A 304 12.26 -2.43 -5.55
CA LEU A 304 12.68 -1.43 -6.52
C LEU A 304 13.25 -0.22 -5.76
N PRO A 305 14.57 -0.19 -5.51
CA PRO A 305 15.16 0.87 -4.70
C PRO A 305 15.10 2.21 -5.42
N GLY A 306 14.69 3.25 -4.70
CA GLY A 306 14.61 4.63 -5.21
C GLY A 306 13.69 4.81 -6.41
N ALA A 307 12.70 3.91 -6.60
CA ALA A 307 11.88 3.85 -7.82
C ALA A 307 10.90 5.02 -7.98
N LEU A 308 10.63 5.78 -6.93
CA LEU A 308 9.81 6.98 -6.95
C LEU A 308 10.57 8.15 -6.34
N LEU A 309 10.30 9.37 -6.83
CA LEU A 309 10.77 10.63 -6.25
C LEU A 309 9.63 11.23 -5.44
N TYR A 310 9.60 11.02 -4.12
CA TYR A 310 8.60 11.64 -3.27
C TYR A 310 8.92 13.10 -3.00
N ARG A 311 7.90 13.96 -3.14
CA ARG A 311 7.95 15.40 -2.88
C ARG A 311 6.83 15.77 -1.89
N GLY A 312 7.22 16.04 -0.62
CA GLY A 312 6.28 16.38 0.45
C GLY A 312 6.92 16.40 1.83
#